data_92d79a664cc25a36d9b3c46e4256da54
#
_entry.id   92d79a664cc25a36d9b3c46e4256da54
#
_cell.length_a   1.000
_cell.length_b   1.000
_cell.length_c   1.000
_cell.angle_alpha   90.00
_cell.angle_beta   90.00
_cell.angle_gamma   90.00
#
_symmetry.space_group_name_H-M   'P 1'
#
loop_
_entity.id
_entity.type
_entity.pdbx_description
1 polymer ?
#
loop_
_entity_poly.entity_id
_entity_poly.type
_entity_poly.pdbx_seq_one_letter_code
_entity_poly.pdbx_strand_id
1 'polypeptide(L)'
;MRNIDIKMKLKLIVGLIGVLSLSSFSTLPSSDDTDKKEQENWVIGPFHRPEGVNPVLTPQPTSFYCPMRKEQVKWEESDIFNPAATVKDGKIVVLYRAEDNSAQGIGKRTSRIGYAESVDGVTMKRFDSPVLFPGGDDFENIECPGGCEDPRVAMTEDGLYVMLYTAWNRKTPRLAVATSRDLKNWTKHGLAFEKAYDGRFARIA
;
A
#
# COMPACT_ATOMS: atom_id res chain seq x y z
N MET A 1 1.05 -15.36 34.81
CA MET A 1 2.30 -16.11 35.02
C MET A 1 2.09 -17.56 34.59
N ARG A 2 2.53 -17.97 33.41
CA ARG A 2 2.81 -19.37 33.06
C ARG A 2 3.84 -19.33 31.92
N ASN A 3 5.07 -19.69 32.24
CA ASN A 3 6.19 -19.93 31.34
C ASN A 3 5.88 -21.18 30.52
N ILE A 4 6.01 -21.07 29.19
CA ILE A 4 6.05 -22.24 28.30
C ILE A 4 7.50 -22.38 27.83
N ASP A 5 8.13 -23.38 28.42
CA ASP A 5 9.50 -23.80 28.13
C ASP A 5 9.45 -24.86 27.01
N ILE A 6 9.94 -24.50 25.81
CA ILE A 6 10.02 -25.46 24.68
C ILE A 6 11.47 -25.95 24.57
N LYS A 7 11.76 -27.05 25.24
CA LYS A 7 13.00 -27.84 25.01
C LYS A 7 12.82 -28.77 23.83
N MET A 8 13.45 -28.45 22.72
CA MET A 8 13.54 -29.31 21.56
C MET A 8 14.67 -30.37 21.79
N LYS A 9 14.30 -31.64 21.96
CA LYS A 9 15.23 -32.74 22.07
C LYS A 9 15.67 -33.20 20.69
N LEU A 10 16.94 -32.96 20.36
CA LEU A 10 17.63 -33.55 19.21
C LEU A 10 18.03 -34.99 19.54
N LYS A 11 17.47 -36.00 18.87
CA LYS A 11 17.92 -37.38 18.93
C LYS A 11 18.81 -37.69 17.73
N LEU A 12 20.08 -37.88 18.01
CA LEU A 12 21.08 -38.42 17.12
C LEU A 12 20.89 -39.94 17.02
N ILE A 13 20.71 -40.49 15.82
CA ILE A 13 20.82 -41.94 15.57
C ILE A 13 21.99 -42.16 14.62
N VAL A 14 23.05 -42.74 15.18
CA VAL A 14 24.19 -43.30 14.46
C VAL A 14 23.88 -44.76 14.21
N GLY A 15 23.91 -45.23 12.99
CA GLY A 15 23.80 -46.64 12.61
C GLY A 15 24.71 -46.94 11.44
N LEU A 16 25.55 -47.92 11.65
CA LEU A 16 26.79 -48.29 10.97
C LEU A 16 26.56 -49.35 9.89
N ILE A 17 27.33 -49.29 8.78
CA ILE A 17 27.90 -50.33 7.90
C ILE A 17 27.00 -51.07 6.90
N GLY A 18 27.49 -51.07 5.67
CA GLY A 18 27.20 -52.06 4.63
C GLY A 18 27.71 -51.64 3.26
N VAL A 19 28.99 -51.95 2.97
CA VAL A 19 29.60 -51.84 1.64
C VAL A 19 29.10 -53.00 0.77
N LEU A 20 28.50 -52.69 -0.39
CA LEU A 20 28.53 -53.55 -1.57
C LEU A 20 28.38 -52.73 -2.85
N SER A 21 29.44 -52.72 -3.60
CA SER A 21 29.58 -52.16 -4.94
C SER A 21 28.73 -52.90 -5.97
N LEU A 22 27.91 -52.18 -6.73
CA LEU A 22 27.53 -52.56 -8.10
C LEU A 22 27.23 -51.28 -8.88
N SER A 23 28.09 -50.99 -9.82
CA SER A 23 28.00 -49.93 -10.80
C SER A 23 26.81 -50.15 -11.73
N SER A 24 25.82 -49.26 -11.62
CA SER A 24 24.88 -49.02 -12.69
C SER A 24 24.82 -47.49 -12.88
N PHE A 25 25.40 -47.06 -13.98
CA PHE A 25 25.21 -45.69 -14.48
C PHE A 25 23.74 -45.51 -14.86
N SER A 26 22.95 -45.04 -13.97
CA SER A 26 21.66 -44.41 -14.30
C SER A 26 21.91 -42.91 -14.38
N THR A 27 21.75 -42.37 -15.59
CA THR A 27 21.70 -40.96 -15.84
C THR A 27 20.58 -40.37 -14.97
N LEU A 28 20.97 -39.62 -13.94
CA LEU A 28 20.05 -38.77 -13.18
C LEU A 28 19.45 -37.75 -14.17
N PRO A 29 18.11 -37.55 -14.20
CA PRO A 29 17.55 -36.43 -14.93
C PRO A 29 18.11 -35.16 -14.31
N SER A 30 18.55 -34.25 -15.17
CA SER A 30 19.07 -32.95 -14.76
C SER A 30 18.01 -32.21 -13.95
N SER A 31 18.39 -31.70 -12.80
CA SER A 31 17.57 -30.94 -11.87
C SER A 31 17.08 -29.56 -12.41
N ASP A 32 17.30 -29.33 -13.71
CA ASP A 32 17.03 -28.02 -14.33
C ASP A 32 15.58 -27.82 -14.81
N ASP A 33 14.79 -28.90 -15.00
CA ASP A 33 13.45 -28.76 -15.57
C ASP A 33 12.31 -28.65 -14.53
N THR A 34 12.53 -29.11 -13.29
CA THR A 34 11.55 -29.00 -12.23
C THR A 34 11.52 -27.61 -11.58
N ASP A 35 12.69 -27.00 -11.43
CA ASP A 35 12.78 -25.64 -10.86
C ASP A 35 12.21 -24.56 -11.79
N LYS A 36 12.28 -24.75 -13.12
CA LYS A 36 11.68 -23.82 -14.08
C LYS A 36 10.16 -23.87 -14.09
N LYS A 37 9.54 -25.04 -13.86
CA LYS A 37 8.08 -25.17 -13.85
C LYS A 37 7.43 -24.62 -12.60
N GLU A 38 8.06 -24.70 -11.42
CA GLU A 38 7.55 -24.06 -10.19
C GLU A 38 7.73 -22.55 -10.21
N GLN A 39 8.79 -22.04 -10.83
CA GLN A 39 9.05 -20.61 -10.95
C GLN A 39 8.07 -19.89 -11.89
N GLU A 40 7.47 -20.58 -12.85
CA GLU A 40 6.48 -20.02 -13.77
C GLU A 40 5.08 -19.87 -13.16
N ASN A 41 4.73 -20.63 -12.13
CA ASN A 41 3.39 -20.62 -11.54
C ASN A 41 3.05 -19.38 -10.67
N TRP A 42 4.03 -18.60 -10.23
CA TRP A 42 3.82 -17.38 -9.45
C TRP A 42 3.96 -16.09 -10.28
N VAL A 43 4.42 -16.19 -11.51
CA VAL A 43 4.58 -15.05 -12.41
C VAL A 43 3.21 -14.58 -12.88
N ILE A 44 2.86 -13.35 -12.52
CA ILE A 44 1.63 -12.69 -12.98
C ILE A 44 1.99 -11.83 -14.20
N GLY A 45 1.40 -12.12 -15.34
CA GLY A 45 1.65 -11.36 -16.58
C GLY A 45 1.52 -12.24 -17.83
N PRO A 46 1.81 -11.68 -19.02
CA PRO A 46 2.18 -10.27 -19.27
C PRO A 46 1.03 -9.29 -19.05
N PHE A 47 1.37 -8.07 -18.60
CA PHE A 47 0.41 -6.98 -18.48
C PHE A 47 0.37 -6.15 -19.76
N HIS A 48 -0.84 -5.84 -20.23
CA HIS A 48 -1.06 -5.00 -21.39
C HIS A 48 -1.84 -3.74 -20.99
N ARG A 49 -1.48 -2.60 -21.56
CA ARG A 49 -2.28 -1.39 -21.47
C ARG A 49 -3.31 -1.41 -22.58
N PRO A 50 -4.62 -1.44 -22.29
CA PRO A 50 -5.63 -1.35 -23.34
C PRO A 50 -5.51 -0.02 -24.08
N GLU A 51 -5.63 -0.06 -25.39
CA GLU A 51 -5.60 1.16 -26.23
C GLU A 51 -6.83 2.03 -25.97
N GLY A 52 -6.63 3.36 -25.98
CA GLY A 52 -7.71 4.35 -25.89
C GLY A 52 -8.32 4.53 -24.50
N VAL A 53 -7.85 3.81 -23.45
CA VAL A 53 -8.43 3.89 -22.10
C VAL A 53 -7.45 4.38 -21.00
N ASN A 54 -6.22 4.72 -21.39
CA ASN A 54 -5.23 5.29 -20.47
C ASN A 54 -4.99 6.77 -20.76
N PRO A 55 -4.97 7.63 -19.72
CA PRO A 55 -5.19 7.32 -18.31
C PRO A 55 -6.68 7.12 -17.98
N VAL A 56 -7.00 6.22 -17.03
CA VAL A 56 -8.38 5.96 -16.54
C VAL A 56 -8.88 7.04 -15.57
N LEU A 57 -7.96 7.79 -14.95
CA LEU A 57 -8.22 8.93 -14.09
C LEU A 57 -7.32 10.09 -14.51
N THR A 58 -7.86 11.30 -14.57
CA THR A 58 -7.13 12.54 -14.90
C THR A 58 -7.45 13.60 -13.85
N PRO A 59 -6.61 14.64 -13.65
CA PRO A 59 -6.92 15.78 -12.80
C PRO A 59 -8.27 16.41 -13.15
N GLN A 60 -8.99 16.89 -12.13
CA GLN A 60 -10.28 17.59 -12.28
C GLN A 60 -10.39 18.74 -11.28
N PRO A 61 -11.14 19.82 -11.60
CA PRO A 61 -11.32 20.96 -10.70
C PRO A 61 -12.40 20.73 -9.62
N THR A 62 -12.47 19.50 -9.09
CA THR A 62 -13.41 19.11 -8.03
C THR A 62 -13.10 19.87 -6.75
N SER A 63 -14.10 20.48 -6.13
CA SER A 63 -13.92 21.32 -4.94
C SER A 63 -14.43 20.64 -3.68
N PHE A 64 -13.72 20.84 -2.57
CA PHE A 64 -14.19 20.48 -1.23
C PHE A 64 -13.77 21.55 -0.21
N TYR A 65 -14.45 21.61 0.94
CA TYR A 65 -14.04 22.49 2.03
C TYR A 65 -12.83 21.90 2.77
N CYS A 66 -11.68 22.57 2.67
CA CYS A 66 -10.42 22.15 3.27
C CYS A 66 -10.32 22.65 4.73
N PRO A 67 -10.33 21.77 5.76
CA PRO A 67 -10.27 22.22 7.15
C PRO A 67 -8.95 22.94 7.48
N MET A 68 -7.82 22.50 6.90
CA MET A 68 -6.52 23.13 7.08
C MET A 68 -6.49 24.57 6.56
N ARG A 69 -7.10 24.84 5.39
CA ARG A 69 -7.11 26.17 4.75
C ARG A 69 -8.34 26.99 5.12
N LYS A 70 -9.37 26.37 5.68
CA LYS A 70 -10.67 26.98 6.04
C LYS A 70 -11.36 27.63 4.85
N GLU A 71 -11.21 27.04 3.65
CA GLU A 71 -11.80 27.52 2.40
C GLU A 71 -12.10 26.37 1.45
N GLN A 72 -12.86 26.65 0.38
CA GLN A 72 -13.05 25.73 -0.73
C GLN A 72 -11.76 25.65 -1.55
N VAL A 73 -11.28 24.43 -1.81
CA VAL A 73 -10.09 24.18 -2.65
C VAL A 73 -10.42 23.18 -3.75
N LYS A 74 -9.82 23.39 -4.91
CA LYS A 74 -9.85 22.43 -6.01
C LYS A 74 -8.76 21.38 -5.75
N TRP A 75 -9.11 20.33 -5.06
CA TRP A 75 -8.18 19.45 -4.39
C TRP A 75 -7.42 18.44 -5.28
N GLU A 76 -7.92 18.19 -6.52
CA GLU A 76 -7.35 17.25 -7.48
C GLU A 76 -7.10 17.88 -8.86
N GLU A 77 -6.88 19.21 -8.90
CA GLU A 77 -6.78 19.93 -10.19
C GLU A 77 -5.42 19.86 -10.85
N SER A 78 -4.35 19.57 -10.11
CA SER A 78 -2.98 19.58 -10.66
C SER A 78 -2.50 18.22 -11.11
N ASP A 79 -2.43 17.25 -10.21
CA ASP A 79 -1.86 15.92 -10.50
C ASP A 79 -2.61 14.81 -9.78
N ILE A 80 -2.64 13.62 -10.41
CA ILE A 80 -3.14 12.37 -9.85
C ILE A 80 -2.12 11.28 -10.12
N PHE A 81 -1.67 10.55 -9.08
CA PHE A 81 -0.64 9.52 -9.20
C PHE A 81 -0.56 8.61 -7.97
N ASN A 82 0.39 7.65 -7.95
CA ASN A 82 0.73 6.74 -6.86
C ASN A 82 -0.47 6.08 -6.17
N PRO A 83 -1.35 5.40 -6.91
CA PRO A 83 -2.55 4.81 -6.34
C PRO A 83 -2.26 3.51 -5.56
N ALA A 84 -3.14 3.21 -4.58
CA ALA A 84 -3.40 1.87 -4.11
C ALA A 84 -4.67 1.33 -4.77
N ALA A 85 -4.75 0.02 -4.99
CA ALA A 85 -5.94 -0.64 -5.49
C ALA A 85 -6.33 -1.81 -4.58
N THR A 86 -7.63 -2.03 -4.42
CA THR A 86 -8.20 -3.17 -3.68
C THR A 86 -9.55 -3.54 -4.28
N VAL A 87 -10.17 -4.59 -3.76
CA VAL A 87 -11.53 -4.99 -4.16
C VAL A 87 -12.46 -4.86 -2.96
N LYS A 88 -13.64 -4.29 -3.18
CA LYS A 88 -14.73 -4.22 -2.21
C LYS A 88 -16.08 -4.42 -2.91
N ASP A 89 -16.89 -5.32 -2.37
CA ASP A 89 -18.26 -5.61 -2.86
C ASP A 89 -18.30 -5.87 -4.38
N GLY A 90 -17.30 -6.64 -4.89
CA GLY A 90 -17.18 -6.99 -6.31
C GLY A 90 -16.71 -5.85 -7.22
N LYS A 91 -16.32 -4.70 -6.67
CA LYS A 91 -15.79 -3.57 -7.42
C LYS A 91 -14.30 -3.39 -7.16
N ILE A 92 -13.59 -2.94 -8.18
CA ILE A 92 -12.23 -2.42 -8.04
C ILE A 92 -12.33 -1.03 -7.42
N VAL A 93 -11.62 -0.81 -6.32
CA VAL A 93 -11.49 0.49 -5.65
C VAL A 93 -10.06 0.98 -5.80
N VAL A 94 -9.93 2.24 -6.22
CA VAL A 94 -8.65 2.94 -6.37
C VAL A 94 -8.61 4.10 -5.39
N LEU A 95 -7.60 4.09 -4.51
CA LEU A 95 -7.28 5.18 -3.61
C LEU A 95 -6.06 5.88 -4.19
N TYR A 96 -6.20 7.12 -4.64
CA TYR A 96 -5.17 7.82 -5.39
C TYR A 96 -4.70 9.09 -4.69
N ARG A 97 -3.39 9.36 -4.78
CA ARG A 97 -2.86 10.67 -4.40
C ARG A 97 -3.32 11.70 -5.42
N ALA A 98 -3.82 12.82 -4.92
CA ALA A 98 -4.19 13.97 -5.72
C ALA A 98 -3.61 15.25 -5.12
N GLU A 99 -3.23 16.19 -5.96
CA GLU A 99 -2.61 17.46 -5.56
C GLU A 99 -3.42 18.65 -6.08
N ASP A 100 -3.55 19.65 -5.20
CA ASP A 100 -4.07 20.97 -5.57
C ASP A 100 -2.97 21.83 -6.22
N ASN A 101 -3.34 23.06 -6.61
CA ASN A 101 -2.42 24.03 -7.21
C ASN A 101 -1.88 25.05 -6.18
N SER A 102 -1.68 24.65 -4.92
CA SER A 102 -1.23 25.54 -3.84
C SER A 102 0.23 25.98 -3.96
N ALA A 103 1.03 25.31 -4.79
CA ALA A 103 2.43 25.62 -5.05
C ALA A 103 2.92 25.06 -6.39
N GLN A 104 4.16 25.38 -6.78
CA GLN A 104 4.79 24.81 -7.97
C GLN A 104 5.65 23.59 -7.61
N GLY A 105 5.42 22.46 -8.28
CA GLY A 105 6.20 21.23 -8.20
C GLY A 105 5.70 20.23 -7.15
N ILE A 106 5.96 18.95 -7.45
CA ILE A 106 5.67 17.81 -6.58
C ILE A 106 6.35 17.98 -5.22
N GLY A 107 5.67 17.60 -4.13
CA GLY A 107 6.15 17.72 -2.76
C GLY A 107 6.03 19.13 -2.16
N LYS A 108 5.66 20.14 -2.97
CA LYS A 108 5.40 21.51 -2.49
C LYS A 108 3.90 21.83 -2.43
N ARG A 109 3.08 21.09 -3.16
CA ARG A 109 1.61 21.20 -3.15
C ARG A 109 1.03 20.47 -1.94
N THR A 110 -0.26 20.60 -1.71
CA THR A 110 -0.96 19.83 -0.69
C THR A 110 -1.59 18.60 -1.31
N SER A 111 -1.18 17.44 -0.80
CA SER A 111 -1.66 16.13 -1.26
C SER A 111 -2.82 15.63 -0.41
N ARG A 112 -3.74 14.91 -1.05
CA ARG A 112 -4.90 14.25 -0.42
C ARG A 112 -5.14 12.91 -1.08
N ILE A 113 -5.88 12.04 -0.42
CA ILE A 113 -6.24 10.74 -0.99
C ILE A 113 -7.67 10.79 -1.51
N GLY A 114 -7.82 10.57 -2.81
CA GLY A 114 -9.09 10.41 -3.48
C GLY A 114 -9.56 8.97 -3.52
N TYR A 115 -10.83 8.77 -3.84
CA TYR A 115 -11.49 7.48 -4.01
C TYR A 115 -12.15 7.41 -5.39
N ALA A 116 -11.95 6.31 -6.09
CA ALA A 116 -12.73 5.95 -7.26
C ALA A 116 -13.05 4.46 -7.24
N GLU A 117 -14.20 4.07 -7.81
CA GLU A 117 -14.61 2.67 -7.94
C GLU A 117 -14.99 2.32 -9.37
N SER A 118 -14.82 1.07 -9.75
CA SER A 118 -15.14 0.55 -11.08
C SER A 118 -15.56 -0.91 -11.03
N VAL A 119 -16.43 -1.34 -11.94
CA VAL A 119 -16.80 -2.73 -12.14
C VAL A 119 -15.99 -3.40 -13.26
N ASP A 120 -15.37 -2.60 -14.13
CA ASP A 120 -14.66 -3.07 -15.33
C ASP A 120 -13.15 -2.69 -15.33
N GLY A 121 -12.69 -1.91 -14.35
CA GLY A 121 -11.32 -1.41 -14.26
C GLY A 121 -11.00 -0.26 -15.21
N VAL A 122 -11.96 0.18 -16.01
CA VAL A 122 -11.79 1.21 -17.05
C VAL A 122 -12.65 2.44 -16.75
N THR A 123 -13.94 2.22 -16.51
CA THR A 123 -14.89 3.30 -16.22
C THR A 123 -14.87 3.60 -14.72
N MET A 124 -14.20 4.67 -14.33
CA MET A 124 -14.04 5.07 -12.94
C MET A 124 -15.12 6.03 -12.48
N LYS A 125 -15.83 5.67 -11.41
CA LYS A 125 -16.73 6.58 -10.70
C LYS A 125 -16.01 7.17 -9.49
N ARG A 126 -15.75 8.47 -9.53
CA ARG A 126 -15.08 9.21 -8.45
C ARG A 126 -16.04 9.54 -7.31
N PHE A 127 -15.46 9.77 -6.15
CA PHE A 127 -16.09 10.43 -5.03
C PHE A 127 -15.68 11.92 -5.04
N ASP A 128 -16.63 12.81 -4.81
CA ASP A 128 -16.42 14.24 -5.03
C ASP A 128 -15.49 14.92 -4.00
N SER A 129 -15.26 14.27 -2.86
CA SER A 129 -14.38 14.75 -1.80
C SER A 129 -13.23 13.78 -1.56
N PRO A 130 -12.05 14.25 -1.10
CA PRO A 130 -11.00 13.36 -0.68
C PRO A 130 -11.45 12.54 0.53
N VAL A 131 -11.00 11.30 0.62
CA VAL A 131 -11.32 10.37 1.73
C VAL A 131 -10.29 10.44 2.86
N LEU A 132 -9.09 10.95 2.60
CA LEU A 132 -8.09 11.25 3.61
C LEU A 132 -7.38 12.56 3.24
N PHE A 133 -7.26 13.49 4.19
CA PHE A 133 -6.72 14.81 3.96
C PHE A 133 -6.14 15.41 5.25
N PRO A 134 -5.22 16.40 5.15
CA PRO A 134 -4.62 17.04 6.31
C PRO A 134 -5.54 18.05 6.96
N GLY A 135 -5.43 18.20 8.26
CA GLY A 135 -6.07 19.23 9.06
C GLY A 135 -7.45 18.86 9.61
N GLY A 136 -7.83 19.57 10.67
CA GLY A 136 -9.07 19.34 11.42
C GLY A 136 -8.98 18.17 12.41
N ASP A 137 -7.78 17.69 12.71
CA ASP A 137 -7.51 16.60 13.65
C ASP A 137 -6.15 16.78 14.38
N ASP A 138 -5.78 15.83 15.23
CA ASP A 138 -4.57 15.88 16.06
C ASP A 138 -3.26 15.61 15.29
N PHE A 139 -3.34 15.34 13.97
CA PHE A 139 -2.18 14.97 13.14
C PHE A 139 -1.63 16.12 12.27
N GLU A 140 -2.12 17.34 12.46
CA GLU A 140 -1.68 18.52 11.71
C GLU A 140 -0.16 18.73 11.74
N ASN A 141 0.48 18.43 12.87
CA ASN A 141 1.93 18.60 13.03
C ASN A 141 2.78 17.69 12.13
N ILE A 142 2.24 16.56 11.68
CA ILE A 142 2.92 15.62 10.79
C ILE A 142 2.46 15.70 9.33
N GLU A 143 1.27 16.24 9.09
CA GLU A 143 0.64 16.28 7.76
C GLU A 143 0.63 17.68 7.12
N CYS A 144 0.50 18.74 7.93
CA CYS A 144 0.37 20.09 7.37
C CYS A 144 1.72 20.78 7.13
N PRO A 145 1.84 21.50 6.01
CA PRO A 145 0.86 21.73 4.97
C PRO A 145 1.01 20.81 3.73
N GLY A 146 1.86 19.78 3.77
CA GLY A 146 2.16 18.92 2.64
C GLY A 146 1.06 17.90 2.33
N GLY A 147 0.46 17.30 3.37
CA GLY A 147 -0.72 16.45 3.20
C GLY A 147 -0.50 14.96 3.44
N CYS A 148 -1.40 14.18 2.88
CA CYS A 148 -1.43 12.73 2.91
C CYS A 148 -1.06 12.21 1.52
N GLU A 149 -0.02 11.36 1.44
CA GLU A 149 0.57 10.93 0.16
C GLU A 149 0.68 9.42 0.05
N ASP A 150 0.71 8.91 -1.19
CA ASP A 150 1.17 7.58 -1.58
C ASP A 150 0.53 6.44 -0.78
N PRO A 151 -0.80 6.26 -0.83
CA PRO A 151 -1.50 5.26 -0.05
C PRO A 151 -1.07 3.84 -0.44
N ARG A 152 -1.02 2.94 0.55
CA ARG A 152 -0.93 1.49 0.38
C ARG A 152 -2.00 0.87 1.26
N VAL A 153 -2.84 0.02 0.70
CA VAL A 153 -3.98 -0.55 1.41
C VAL A 153 -3.91 -2.08 1.41
N ALA A 154 -4.21 -2.66 2.56
CA ALA A 154 -4.42 -4.08 2.72
C ALA A 154 -5.69 -4.32 3.56
N MET A 155 -6.31 -5.47 3.39
CA MET A 155 -7.46 -5.89 4.18
C MET A 155 -7.05 -7.02 5.14
N THR A 156 -7.45 -6.91 6.40
CA THR A 156 -7.29 -7.96 7.40
C THR A 156 -8.34 -9.06 7.20
N GLU A 157 -8.15 -10.21 7.83
CA GLU A 157 -9.08 -11.35 7.74
C GLU A 157 -10.50 -11.01 8.23
N ASP A 158 -10.62 -10.10 9.19
CA ASP A 158 -11.90 -9.62 9.72
C ASP A 158 -12.52 -8.47 8.91
N GLY A 159 -11.94 -8.15 7.73
CA GLY A 159 -12.48 -7.16 6.80
C GLY A 159 -12.20 -5.70 7.16
N LEU A 160 -11.22 -5.44 8.05
CA LEU A 160 -10.73 -4.09 8.30
C LEU A 160 -9.70 -3.71 7.23
N TYR A 161 -9.86 -2.57 6.59
CA TYR A 161 -8.85 -2.01 5.71
C TYR A 161 -7.84 -1.20 6.51
N VAL A 162 -6.57 -1.47 6.28
CA VAL A 162 -5.43 -0.74 6.86
C VAL A 162 -4.73 0.00 5.73
N MET A 163 -4.63 1.31 5.84
CA MET A 163 -3.86 2.15 4.93
C MET A 163 -2.57 2.59 5.61
N LEU A 164 -1.46 2.36 4.94
CA LEU A 164 -0.20 3.05 5.21
C LEU A 164 -0.09 4.21 4.20
N TYR A 165 0.26 5.38 4.69
CA TYR A 165 0.43 6.56 3.84
C TYR A 165 1.58 7.42 4.33
N THR A 166 2.12 8.28 3.47
CA THR A 166 3.11 9.27 3.85
C THR A 166 2.42 10.52 4.40
N ALA A 167 2.61 10.79 5.69
CA ALA A 167 2.28 12.07 6.30
C ALA A 167 3.42 13.05 6.00
N TRP A 168 3.12 14.13 5.25
CA TRP A 168 4.09 15.10 4.76
C TRP A 168 3.84 16.51 5.29
N ASN A 169 4.71 17.00 6.14
CA ASN A 169 4.64 18.39 6.67
C ASN A 169 5.63 19.36 6.00
N ARG A 170 6.12 19.02 4.80
CA ARG A 170 7.14 19.75 4.03
C ARG A 170 8.51 19.85 4.72
N LYS A 171 8.74 19.04 5.78
CA LYS A 171 10.03 18.95 6.48
C LYS A 171 10.51 17.51 6.57
N THR A 172 9.65 16.61 7.02
CA THR A 172 10.01 15.20 7.24
C THR A 172 8.86 14.32 6.80
N PRO A 173 9.07 13.47 5.78
CA PRO A 173 8.10 12.44 5.42
C PRO A 173 8.06 11.35 6.51
N ARG A 174 6.88 10.90 6.89
CA ARG A 174 6.68 9.88 7.93
C ARG A 174 5.64 8.88 7.49
N LEU A 175 5.87 7.61 7.80
CA LEU A 175 4.89 6.57 7.59
C LEU A 175 3.79 6.67 8.65
N ALA A 176 2.55 6.86 8.23
CA ALA A 176 1.38 6.96 9.07
C ALA A 176 0.36 5.87 8.73
N VAL A 177 -0.57 5.62 9.65
CA VAL A 177 -1.59 4.57 9.56
C VAL A 177 -2.98 5.16 9.69
N ALA A 178 -3.89 4.67 8.85
CA ALA A 178 -5.33 4.88 9.00
C ALA A 178 -6.08 3.55 8.77
N THR A 179 -7.27 3.42 9.37
CA THR A 179 -8.13 2.24 9.21
C THR A 179 -9.53 2.62 8.77
N SER A 180 -10.19 1.71 8.01
CA SER A 180 -11.54 1.90 7.52
C SER A 180 -12.27 0.55 7.36
N ARG A 181 -13.59 0.57 7.46
CA ARG A 181 -14.45 -0.57 7.10
C ARG A 181 -15.11 -0.42 5.72
N ASP A 182 -15.07 0.79 5.15
CA ASP A 182 -15.78 1.12 3.91
C ASP A 182 -14.91 1.77 2.83
N LEU A 183 -13.61 2.01 3.11
CA LEU A 183 -12.65 2.70 2.24
C LEU A 183 -12.96 4.18 1.98
N LYS A 184 -14.00 4.73 2.60
CA LYS A 184 -14.43 6.13 2.47
C LYS A 184 -14.27 6.92 3.77
N ASN A 185 -14.60 6.29 4.90
CA ASN A 185 -14.44 6.88 6.22
C ASN A 185 -13.21 6.26 6.90
N TRP A 186 -12.20 7.07 7.13
CA TRP A 186 -10.92 6.66 7.68
C TRP A 186 -10.68 7.23 9.08
N THR A 187 -10.23 6.35 9.97
CA THR A 187 -9.73 6.75 11.29
C THR A 187 -8.21 6.77 11.24
N LYS A 188 -7.61 7.93 11.44
CA LYS A 188 -6.16 8.09 11.54
C LYS A 188 -5.66 7.62 12.90
N HIS A 189 -4.48 6.98 12.94
CA HIS A 189 -3.83 6.47 14.14
C HIS A 189 -2.46 7.11 14.40
N GLY A 190 -2.01 8.03 13.52
CA GLY A 190 -0.69 8.64 13.63
C GLY A 190 0.41 7.77 13.03
N LEU A 191 1.61 7.84 13.60
CA LEU A 191 2.81 7.21 13.03
C LEU A 191 2.81 5.70 13.23
N ALA A 192 3.16 4.95 12.17
CA ALA A 192 3.23 3.49 12.19
C ALA A 192 4.29 2.95 13.17
N PHE A 193 5.40 3.68 13.37
CA PHE A 193 6.55 3.26 14.17
C PHE A 193 7.02 4.34 15.15
N GLU A 194 6.10 5.05 15.77
CA GLU A 194 6.40 6.23 16.60
C GLU A 194 7.43 5.96 17.70
N LYS A 195 7.36 4.80 18.35
CA LYS A 195 8.23 4.42 19.47
C LYS A 195 9.28 3.37 19.12
N ALA A 196 9.22 2.79 17.93
CA ALA A 196 10.16 1.77 17.54
C ALA A 196 11.50 2.40 17.11
N TYR A 197 12.61 1.82 17.62
CA TYR A 197 13.96 2.22 17.25
C TYR A 197 14.26 3.73 17.44
N ASP A 198 13.75 4.31 18.52
CA ASP A 198 13.90 5.74 18.83
C ASP A 198 13.39 6.66 17.70
N GLY A 199 12.35 6.24 17.01
CA GLY A 199 11.76 6.97 15.89
C GLY A 199 12.58 6.95 14.59
N ARG A 200 13.64 6.14 14.49
CA ARG A 200 14.49 6.07 13.29
C ARG A 200 13.78 5.65 12.03
N PHE A 201 12.80 4.75 12.15
CA PHE A 201 11.97 4.28 11.02
C PHE A 201 10.69 5.10 10.80
N ALA A 202 10.45 6.13 11.59
CA ALA A 202 9.35 7.06 11.34
C ALA A 202 9.56 7.95 10.10
N ARG A 203 10.71 7.84 9.42
CA ARG A 203 11.09 8.64 8.24
C ARG A 203 11.07 7.85 6.94
N ILE A 204 10.42 6.70 6.90
CA ILE A 204 10.33 5.91 5.67
C ILE A 204 9.12 6.41 4.88
N ALA A 205 9.40 7.02 3.76
CA ALA A 205 8.42 7.39 2.74
C ALA A 205 8.66 6.57 1.47
#